data_915b049c0a4ab6d10d1b2903cb550e88
#
_entry.id   915b049c0a4ab6d10d1b2903cb550e88
#
_cell.length_a   1.000
_cell.length_b   1.000
_cell.length_c   1.000
_cell.angle_alpha   90.00
_cell.angle_beta   90.00
_cell.angle_gamma   90.00
#
_symmetry.space_group_name_H-M   'P 1'
#
loop_
_entity.id
_entity.type
_entity.pdbx_description
1 polymer ?
#
loop_
_entity_poly.entity_id
_entity_poly.type
_entity_poly.pdbx_seq_one_letter_code
_entity_poly.pdbx_strand_id
1 'polypeptide(L)'
;MVVSSVCVFSGTSFTGSDFLPQAVNNKLDEMASDGSLQEIIDEYVRLGFNNIFLRSLNPYGFAKQYKEKIAYPIDEFIANYKEGLDYIIELNKQGTFFIEGFAALLLKRMLTPFATGFVDLQSPAGVGIAGAIYDYDGSVYVSDEARMMARFKNFYFKLGNVNENSYEEMFNGELLHNIIASSCTECLPGCSECVFQPYCGADPVRNMSEQGDMVGFRPTNEMCKKTKAIMHYLFELLKKHDPEINRIFWSWIK
;
A
#
# COMPACT_ATOMS: atom_id res chain seq x y z
N MET A 1 19.31 -1.30 -7.76
CA MET A 1 18.11 -1.47 -6.88
C MET A 1 17.13 -0.37 -7.25
N VAL A 2 15.99 -0.70 -7.82
CA VAL A 2 14.98 0.32 -8.18
C VAL A 2 13.99 0.41 -7.03
N VAL A 3 14.12 1.41 -6.17
CA VAL A 3 13.06 1.78 -5.21
C VAL A 3 12.00 2.51 -6.01
N SER A 4 11.03 1.78 -6.56
CA SER A 4 9.94 2.37 -7.32
C SER A 4 8.85 2.85 -6.39
N SER A 5 8.57 4.13 -6.47
CA SER A 5 7.46 4.85 -5.84
C SER A 5 7.59 5.05 -4.33
N VAL A 6 8.37 6.04 -3.95
CA VAL A 6 8.25 6.68 -2.65
C VAL A 6 7.09 7.68 -2.73
N CYS A 7 5.97 7.39 -2.08
CA CYS A 7 4.86 8.34 -1.95
C CYS A 7 4.95 9.06 -0.61
N VAL A 8 5.03 10.39 -0.63
CA VAL A 8 4.92 11.23 0.56
C VAL A 8 3.43 11.46 0.86
N PHE A 9 2.98 11.07 2.03
CA PHE A 9 1.70 11.48 2.57
C PHE A 9 1.96 12.50 3.69
N SER A 10 1.66 13.77 3.43
CA SER A 10 1.52 14.74 4.51
C SER A 10 0.16 14.55 5.17
N GLY A 11 0.14 14.34 6.48
CA GLY A 11 -1.04 14.01 7.26
C GLY A 11 -1.96 15.20 7.57
N THR A 12 -2.32 15.99 6.56
CA THR A 12 -3.40 16.99 6.64
C THR A 12 -3.93 17.22 5.23
N SER A 13 -5.24 17.14 5.06
CA SER A 13 -6.05 17.43 3.88
C SER A 13 -5.32 17.85 2.59
N PHE A 14 -5.46 17.04 1.55
CA PHE A 14 -4.96 17.31 0.18
C PHE A 14 -5.43 18.68 -0.34
N THR A 15 -4.54 19.66 -0.35
CA THR A 15 -4.63 20.81 -1.24
C THR A 15 -3.56 20.61 -2.31
N GLY A 16 -3.86 20.86 -3.57
CA GLY A 16 -3.08 20.53 -4.76
C GLY A 16 -1.67 21.15 -4.90
N SER A 17 -0.98 21.43 -3.79
CA SER A 17 0.37 21.99 -3.71
C SER A 17 1.44 21.02 -3.19
N ASP A 18 1.09 19.75 -2.89
CA ASP A 18 1.99 18.79 -2.24
C ASP A 18 2.83 17.95 -3.22
N PHE A 19 3.03 18.42 -4.45
CA PHE A 19 4.02 17.83 -5.33
C PHE A 19 5.42 18.22 -4.89
N LEU A 20 6.28 17.23 -4.65
CA LEU A 20 7.71 17.46 -4.46
C LEU A 20 8.26 18.30 -5.63
N PRO A 21 9.09 19.30 -5.37
CA PRO A 21 9.77 20.05 -6.42
C PRO A 21 10.48 19.09 -7.39
N GLN A 22 10.46 19.39 -8.69
CA GLN A 22 11.05 18.54 -9.74
C GLN A 22 12.51 18.16 -9.44
N ALA A 23 13.27 19.08 -8.85
CA ALA A 23 14.67 18.84 -8.44
C ALA A 23 14.79 17.75 -7.38
N VAL A 24 13.82 17.64 -6.47
CA VAL A 24 13.80 16.61 -5.41
C VAL A 24 13.45 15.24 -6.03
N ASN A 25 12.47 15.19 -6.94
CA ASN A 25 12.12 13.97 -7.65
C ASN A 25 13.30 13.44 -8.46
N ASN A 26 14.00 14.30 -9.21
CA ASN A 26 15.16 13.88 -10.00
C ASN A 26 16.28 13.31 -9.11
N LYS A 27 16.54 13.93 -7.95
CA LYS A 27 17.56 13.45 -7.02
C LYS A 27 17.17 12.11 -6.37
N LEU A 28 15.90 11.94 -6.03
CA LEU A 28 15.37 10.67 -5.52
C LEU A 28 15.44 9.55 -6.57
N ASP A 29 15.19 9.88 -7.83
CA ASP A 29 15.31 8.92 -8.94
C ASP A 29 16.76 8.48 -9.15
N GLU A 30 17.73 9.40 -9.05
CA GLU A 30 19.17 9.09 -9.11
C GLU A 30 19.59 8.20 -7.93
N MET A 31 19.17 8.53 -6.70
CA MET A 31 19.48 7.74 -5.50
C MET A 31 18.80 6.38 -5.52
N ALA A 32 17.60 6.27 -6.10
CA ALA A 32 16.88 5.00 -6.23
C ALA A 32 17.57 4.02 -7.21
N SER A 33 18.39 4.51 -8.13
CA SER A 33 19.14 3.66 -9.08
C SER A 33 20.40 3.04 -8.47
N ASP A 34 21.12 3.77 -7.60
CA ASP A 34 22.42 3.39 -7.08
C ASP A 34 22.62 3.63 -5.57
N GLY A 35 21.68 4.35 -4.92
CA GLY A 35 21.75 4.73 -3.51
C GLY A 35 21.24 3.66 -2.55
N SER A 36 21.71 3.70 -1.30
CA SER A 36 21.15 2.90 -0.23
C SER A 36 19.80 3.48 0.24
N LEU A 37 18.91 2.63 0.80
CA LEU A 37 17.65 3.09 1.38
C LEU A 37 17.88 4.13 2.49
N GLN A 38 18.98 4.04 3.22
CA GLN A 38 19.38 5.00 4.25
C GLN A 38 19.62 6.39 3.66
N GLU A 39 20.34 6.49 2.53
CA GLU A 39 20.57 7.76 1.84
C GLU A 39 19.25 8.43 1.40
N ILE A 40 18.28 7.63 0.95
CA ILE A 40 16.94 8.13 0.61
C ILE A 40 16.24 8.70 1.85
N ILE A 41 16.26 7.96 2.97
CA ILE A 41 15.67 8.41 4.22
C ILE A 41 16.35 9.70 4.73
N ASP A 42 17.68 9.76 4.68
CA ASP A 42 18.47 10.94 5.09
C ASP A 42 18.12 12.16 4.24
N GLU A 43 17.92 11.99 2.94
CA GLU A 43 17.49 13.08 2.07
C GLU A 43 16.09 13.60 2.44
N TYR A 44 15.16 12.69 2.78
CA TYR A 44 13.83 13.09 3.28
C TYR A 44 13.94 13.91 4.58
N VAL A 45 14.75 13.43 5.53
CA VAL A 45 15.01 14.14 6.79
C VAL A 45 15.65 15.51 6.50
N ARG A 46 16.65 15.57 5.62
CA ARG A 46 17.33 16.81 5.23
C ARG A 46 16.38 17.83 4.61
N LEU A 47 15.38 17.37 3.86
CA LEU A 47 14.34 18.22 3.25
C LEU A 47 13.23 18.65 4.22
N GLY A 48 13.28 18.18 5.46
CA GLY A 48 12.30 18.52 6.50
C GLY A 48 11.04 17.67 6.50
N PHE A 49 11.01 16.56 5.74
CA PHE A 49 9.93 15.59 5.86
C PHE A 49 10.07 14.79 7.15
N ASN A 50 8.94 14.40 7.71
CA ASN A 50 8.88 13.61 8.94
C ASN A 50 8.27 12.21 8.74
N ASN A 51 8.06 11.82 7.50
CA ASN A 51 7.54 10.49 7.15
C ASN A 51 7.98 10.04 5.76
N ILE A 52 7.95 8.72 5.57
CA ILE A 52 8.14 8.05 4.29
C ILE A 52 7.18 6.86 4.22
N PHE A 53 6.74 6.50 3.02
CA PHE A 53 5.96 5.30 2.78
C PHE A 53 6.74 4.39 1.83
N LEU A 54 7.38 3.35 2.38
CA LEU A 54 8.18 2.40 1.60
C LEU A 54 7.27 1.42 0.87
N ARG A 55 7.21 1.52 -0.45
CA ARG A 55 6.35 0.68 -1.28
C ARG A 55 7.14 -0.27 -2.17
N SER A 56 6.68 -1.50 -2.29
CA SER A 56 7.10 -2.40 -3.36
C SER A 56 6.53 -1.93 -4.69
N LEU A 57 7.14 -2.39 -5.79
CA LEU A 57 6.64 -2.12 -7.14
C LEU A 57 5.16 -2.52 -7.27
N ASN A 58 4.34 -1.61 -7.77
CA ASN A 58 2.94 -1.89 -8.03
C ASN A 58 2.76 -2.56 -9.40
N PRO A 59 1.94 -3.62 -9.52
CA PRO A 59 1.79 -4.42 -10.75
C PRO A 59 0.81 -3.79 -11.74
N TYR A 60 0.84 -2.46 -11.92
CA TYR A 60 -0.09 -1.73 -12.78
C TYR A 60 0.63 -0.87 -13.81
N GLY A 61 -0.08 -0.50 -14.87
CA GLY A 61 0.37 0.47 -15.83
C GLY A 61 1.72 0.12 -16.46
N PHE A 62 2.59 1.12 -16.55
CA PHE A 62 3.94 0.97 -17.10
C PHE A 62 4.81 -0.01 -16.30
N ALA A 63 4.65 -0.09 -14.97
CA ALA A 63 5.41 -1.02 -14.15
C ALA A 63 5.12 -2.47 -14.54
N LYS A 64 3.87 -2.80 -14.87
CA LYS A 64 3.50 -4.12 -15.39
C LYS A 64 4.10 -4.37 -16.78
N GLN A 65 4.07 -3.36 -17.65
CA GLN A 65 4.60 -3.46 -19.02
C GLN A 65 6.11 -3.68 -19.06
N TYR A 66 6.84 -3.05 -18.14
CA TYR A 66 8.31 -3.14 -18.06
C TYR A 66 8.79 -4.07 -16.94
N LYS A 67 7.93 -4.95 -16.44
CA LYS A 67 8.23 -5.84 -15.30
C LYS A 67 9.56 -6.58 -15.48
N GLU A 68 9.84 -7.10 -16.65
CA GLU A 68 11.09 -7.84 -16.92
C GLU A 68 12.37 -7.01 -16.74
N LYS A 69 12.27 -5.68 -16.82
CA LYS A 69 13.43 -4.78 -16.70
C LYS A 69 13.58 -4.18 -15.30
N ILE A 70 12.47 -4.02 -14.56
CA ILE A 70 12.45 -3.25 -13.31
C ILE A 70 12.02 -4.09 -12.10
N ALA A 71 11.51 -5.32 -12.32
CA ALA A 71 11.10 -6.16 -11.20
C ALA A 71 12.30 -6.69 -10.42
N TYR A 72 12.09 -6.82 -9.13
CA TYR A 72 12.99 -7.45 -8.18
C TYR A 72 12.21 -8.46 -7.33
N PRO A 73 12.87 -9.47 -6.76
CA PRO A 73 12.20 -10.44 -5.90
C PRO A 73 11.57 -9.76 -4.68
N ILE A 74 10.34 -10.16 -4.31
CA ILE A 74 9.66 -9.58 -3.15
C ILE A 74 10.44 -9.80 -1.84
N ASP A 75 11.21 -10.88 -1.74
CA ASP A 75 12.04 -11.18 -0.58
C ASP A 75 13.19 -10.17 -0.42
N GLU A 76 13.73 -9.66 -1.52
CA GLU A 76 14.72 -8.56 -1.53
C GLU A 76 14.08 -7.26 -1.01
N PHE A 77 12.87 -6.94 -1.48
CA PHE A 77 12.14 -5.79 -0.93
C PHE A 77 11.92 -5.94 0.59
N ILE A 78 11.50 -7.12 1.05
CA ILE A 78 11.24 -7.38 2.48
C ILE A 78 12.51 -7.19 3.31
N ALA A 79 13.66 -7.65 2.83
CA ALA A 79 14.95 -7.46 3.50
C ALA A 79 15.28 -5.97 3.63
N ASN A 80 15.26 -5.24 2.51
CA ASN A 80 15.53 -3.80 2.47
C ASN A 80 14.53 -3.00 3.32
N TYR A 81 13.24 -3.38 3.31
CA TYR A 81 12.23 -2.75 4.15
C TYR A 81 12.55 -2.86 5.64
N LYS A 82 12.99 -4.04 6.10
CA LYS A 82 13.37 -4.25 7.50
C LYS A 82 14.58 -3.40 7.90
N GLU A 83 15.59 -3.36 7.04
CA GLU A 83 16.78 -2.51 7.27
C GLU A 83 16.41 -1.02 7.33
N GLY A 84 15.54 -0.56 6.42
CA GLY A 84 15.03 0.82 6.43
C GLY A 84 14.19 1.14 7.67
N LEU A 85 13.35 0.19 8.11
CA LEU A 85 12.55 0.35 9.32
C LEU A 85 13.42 0.41 10.58
N ASP A 86 14.45 -0.44 10.68
CA ASP A 86 15.41 -0.41 11.77
C ASP A 86 16.16 0.92 11.81
N TYR A 87 16.57 1.43 10.65
CA TYR A 87 17.23 2.74 10.54
C TYR A 87 16.30 3.87 10.98
N ILE A 88 15.03 3.85 10.58
CA ILE A 88 14.02 4.84 11.01
C ILE A 88 13.79 4.77 12.53
N ILE A 89 13.74 3.57 13.10
CA ILE A 89 13.63 3.41 14.56
C ILE A 89 14.84 4.02 15.25
N GLU A 90 16.04 3.80 14.73
CA GLU A 90 17.27 4.38 15.29
C GLU A 90 17.30 5.91 15.21
N LEU A 91 16.87 6.52 14.10
CA LEU A 91 16.67 7.97 14.00
C LEU A 91 15.75 8.52 15.09
N ASN A 92 14.65 7.81 15.36
CA ASN A 92 13.72 8.20 16.43
C ASN A 92 14.34 8.10 17.82
N LYS A 93 15.17 7.07 18.09
CA LYS A 93 15.94 6.97 19.34
C LYS A 93 16.92 8.10 19.54
N GLN A 94 17.53 8.57 18.45
CA GLN A 94 18.45 9.71 18.43
C GLN A 94 17.72 11.05 18.51
N GLY A 95 16.39 11.07 18.58
CA GLY A 95 15.58 12.28 18.75
C GLY A 95 15.05 12.88 17.43
N THR A 96 15.35 12.29 16.28
CA THR A 96 14.78 12.70 14.99
C THR A 96 13.44 11.99 14.78
N PHE A 97 12.32 12.72 14.94
CA PHE A 97 10.99 12.14 14.70
C PHE A 97 10.78 11.86 13.22
N PHE A 98 10.62 10.57 12.88
CA PHE A 98 10.38 10.15 11.52
C PHE A 98 9.52 8.88 11.50
N ILE A 99 8.54 8.81 10.60
CA ILE A 99 7.54 7.74 10.54
C ILE A 99 7.72 6.89 9.29
N GLU A 100 7.70 5.57 9.41
CA GLU A 100 7.41 4.70 8.27
C GLU A 100 5.89 4.49 8.18
N GLY A 101 5.29 4.98 7.10
CA GLY A 101 3.83 5.10 6.96
C GLY A 101 3.09 3.76 6.93
N PHE A 102 3.64 2.73 6.28
CA PHE A 102 2.98 1.42 6.23
C PHE A 102 3.06 0.69 7.56
N ALA A 103 4.21 0.76 8.25
CA ALA A 103 4.34 0.24 9.61
C ALA A 103 3.36 0.94 10.58
N ALA A 104 3.23 2.27 10.47
CA ALA A 104 2.30 3.02 11.30
C ALA A 104 0.84 2.58 11.08
N LEU A 105 0.42 2.34 9.83
CA LEU A 105 -0.90 1.79 9.51
C LEU A 105 -1.12 0.40 10.12
N LEU A 106 -0.15 -0.50 9.97
CA LEU A 106 -0.22 -1.85 10.55
C LEU A 106 -0.26 -1.80 12.07
N LEU A 107 0.62 -1.01 12.71
CA LEU A 107 0.64 -0.82 14.16
C LEU A 107 -0.69 -0.26 14.68
N LYS A 108 -1.29 0.71 13.98
CA LYS A 108 -2.62 1.23 14.35
C LYS A 108 -3.68 0.12 14.35
N ARG A 109 -3.67 -0.76 13.34
CA ARG A 109 -4.59 -1.91 13.31
C ARG A 109 -4.29 -2.96 14.39
N MET A 110 -3.03 -3.16 14.74
CA MET A 110 -2.59 -4.15 15.73
C MET A 110 -2.82 -3.70 17.16
N LEU A 111 -2.65 -2.41 17.45
CA LEU A 111 -2.60 -1.86 18.81
C LEU A 111 -3.85 -1.07 19.19
N THR A 112 -4.74 -0.75 18.25
CA THR A 112 -5.95 0.04 18.52
C THR A 112 -7.19 -0.59 17.87
N PRO A 113 -8.40 -0.31 18.39
CA PRO A 113 -9.66 -0.75 17.78
C PRO A 113 -10.08 0.14 16.60
N PHE A 114 -9.31 1.15 16.24
CA PHE A 114 -9.71 2.15 15.25
C PHE A 114 -9.38 1.71 13.83
N ALA A 115 -10.30 2.01 12.89
CA ALA A 115 -10.06 1.84 11.48
C ALA A 115 -8.95 2.77 11.00
N THR A 116 -8.13 2.30 10.06
CA THR A 116 -7.05 3.12 9.45
C THR A 116 -7.53 3.94 8.27
N GLY A 117 -8.68 3.59 7.67
CA GLY A 117 -9.13 4.16 6.39
C GLY A 117 -8.35 3.66 5.17
N PHE A 118 -7.34 2.78 5.36
CA PHE A 118 -6.54 2.26 4.26
C PHE A 118 -7.24 1.06 3.62
N VAL A 119 -7.69 1.23 2.38
CA VAL A 119 -8.59 0.29 1.68
C VAL A 119 -8.02 -1.12 1.52
N ASP A 120 -6.70 -1.25 1.34
CA ASP A 120 -6.02 -2.54 1.13
C ASP A 120 -5.89 -3.38 2.41
N LEU A 121 -6.16 -2.78 3.59
CA LEU A 121 -6.15 -3.44 4.89
C LEU A 121 -7.56 -3.59 5.48
N GLN A 122 -8.58 -3.61 4.64
CA GLN A 122 -9.97 -3.82 5.05
C GLN A 122 -10.47 -5.19 4.61
N SER A 123 -11.47 -5.71 5.33
CA SER A 123 -12.20 -6.90 4.95
C SER A 123 -13.71 -6.64 5.11
N PRO A 124 -14.48 -6.68 4.00
CA PRO A 124 -14.02 -6.70 2.61
C PRO A 124 -13.18 -5.48 2.25
N ALA A 125 -12.39 -5.56 1.17
CA ALA A 125 -11.57 -4.45 0.69
C ALA A 125 -12.42 -3.21 0.41
N GLY A 126 -11.83 -2.04 0.66
CA GLY A 126 -12.56 -0.78 0.49
C GLY A 126 -12.78 -0.34 -0.96
N VAL A 127 -12.23 -1.07 -1.93
CA VAL A 127 -12.37 -0.73 -3.36
C VAL A 127 -13.83 -0.80 -3.81
N GLY A 128 -14.34 0.27 -4.41
CA GLY A 128 -15.74 0.41 -4.79
C GLY A 128 -16.73 0.63 -3.64
N ILE A 129 -16.29 0.50 -2.37
CA ILE A 129 -17.13 0.68 -1.17
C ILE A 129 -16.77 1.97 -0.44
N ALA A 130 -15.50 2.09 -0.04
CA ALA A 130 -14.98 3.27 0.66
C ALA A 130 -14.63 4.41 -0.29
N GLY A 131 -14.55 4.14 -1.59
CA GLY A 131 -14.31 5.12 -2.63
C GLY A 131 -14.50 4.55 -4.02
N ALA A 132 -14.74 5.42 -4.99
CA ALA A 132 -14.78 5.12 -6.40
C ALA A 132 -14.11 6.27 -7.17
N ILE A 133 -13.56 5.99 -8.34
CA ILE A 133 -12.88 6.96 -9.18
C ILE A 133 -13.75 7.31 -10.39
N TYR A 134 -14.02 8.59 -10.56
CA TYR A 134 -14.70 9.15 -11.72
C TYR A 134 -13.66 9.67 -12.70
N ASP A 135 -13.68 9.15 -13.92
CA ASP A 135 -12.78 9.58 -14.98
C ASP A 135 -13.39 10.73 -15.79
N TYR A 136 -12.57 11.44 -16.55
CA TYR A 136 -12.98 12.63 -17.34
C TYR A 136 -14.05 12.34 -18.40
N ASP A 137 -14.19 11.09 -18.86
CA ASP A 137 -15.19 10.64 -19.82
C ASP A 137 -16.51 10.18 -19.18
N GLY A 138 -16.64 10.37 -17.86
CA GLY A 138 -17.77 9.91 -17.08
C GLY A 138 -17.71 8.44 -16.66
N SER A 139 -16.67 7.71 -17.05
CA SER A 139 -16.48 6.33 -16.59
C SER A 139 -16.19 6.26 -15.09
N VAL A 140 -16.76 5.26 -14.40
CA VAL A 140 -16.60 5.04 -12.97
C VAL A 140 -15.90 3.72 -12.73
N TYR A 141 -14.85 3.75 -11.90
CA TYR A 141 -14.02 2.59 -11.56
C TYR A 141 -13.97 2.38 -10.05
N VAL A 142 -13.76 1.15 -9.63
CA VAL A 142 -13.71 0.78 -8.21
C VAL A 142 -12.50 1.35 -7.46
N SER A 143 -11.41 1.68 -8.17
CA SER A 143 -10.19 2.29 -7.62
C SER A 143 -9.37 2.98 -8.71
N ASP A 144 -8.32 3.71 -8.30
CA ASP A 144 -7.37 4.33 -9.24
C ASP A 144 -6.57 3.27 -10.02
N GLU A 145 -6.20 2.17 -9.36
CA GLU A 145 -5.54 1.03 -9.99
C GLU A 145 -6.41 0.40 -11.08
N ALA A 146 -7.71 0.28 -10.84
CA ALA A 146 -8.67 -0.18 -11.83
C ALA A 146 -8.74 0.77 -13.05
N ARG A 147 -8.72 2.08 -12.80
CA ARG A 147 -8.63 3.09 -13.86
C ARG A 147 -7.30 2.98 -14.62
N MET A 148 -6.18 2.73 -13.94
CA MET A 148 -4.88 2.47 -14.58
C MET A 148 -4.93 1.23 -15.48
N MET A 149 -5.59 0.15 -15.06
CA MET A 149 -5.79 -1.04 -15.90
C MET A 149 -6.60 -0.72 -17.14
N ALA A 150 -7.61 0.15 -17.04
CA ALA A 150 -8.42 0.58 -18.19
C ALA A 150 -7.60 1.36 -19.25
N ARG A 151 -6.56 2.11 -18.86
CA ARG A 151 -5.62 2.75 -19.81
C ARG A 151 -4.87 1.73 -20.67
N PHE A 152 -4.76 0.48 -20.20
CA PHE A 152 -4.20 -0.67 -20.94
C PHE A 152 -5.29 -1.60 -21.50
N LYS A 153 -6.50 -1.05 -21.73
CA LYS A 153 -7.67 -1.75 -22.34
C LYS A 153 -8.22 -2.92 -21.49
N ASN A 154 -7.95 -2.93 -20.18
CA ASN A 154 -8.60 -3.85 -19.25
C ASN A 154 -9.67 -3.09 -18.48
N PHE A 155 -10.93 -3.22 -18.88
CA PHE A 155 -12.09 -2.53 -18.32
C PHE A 155 -12.85 -3.40 -17.29
N TYR A 156 -12.29 -4.48 -16.84
CA TYR A 156 -12.96 -5.45 -15.97
C TYR A 156 -13.57 -4.81 -14.71
N PHE A 157 -12.90 -3.82 -14.15
CA PHE A 157 -13.31 -3.13 -12.93
C PHE A 157 -14.01 -1.79 -13.17
N LYS A 158 -14.58 -1.58 -14.36
CA LYS A 158 -15.46 -0.45 -14.66
C LYS A 158 -16.84 -0.71 -14.09
N LEU A 159 -17.31 0.13 -13.17
CA LEU A 159 -18.67 0.05 -12.60
C LEU A 159 -19.74 0.53 -13.59
N GLY A 160 -19.40 1.50 -14.42
CA GLY A 160 -20.33 2.09 -15.40
C GLY A 160 -19.87 3.45 -15.89
N ASN A 161 -20.83 4.25 -16.39
CA ASN A 161 -20.62 5.63 -16.79
C ASN A 161 -21.79 6.49 -16.25
N VAL A 162 -21.47 7.66 -15.69
CA VAL A 162 -22.46 8.57 -15.10
C VAL A 162 -23.52 9.09 -16.08
N ASN A 163 -23.22 9.06 -17.39
CA ASN A 163 -24.15 9.47 -18.43
C ASN A 163 -25.08 8.34 -18.90
N GLU A 164 -24.79 7.09 -18.54
CA GLU A 164 -25.46 5.90 -19.08
C GLU A 164 -26.10 5.04 -18.00
N ASN A 165 -25.53 5.05 -16.77
CA ASN A 165 -25.93 4.18 -15.69
C ASN A 165 -26.44 4.97 -14.49
N SER A 166 -27.43 4.44 -13.83
CA SER A 166 -27.88 4.91 -12.52
C SER A 166 -26.87 4.55 -11.43
N TYR A 167 -26.97 5.25 -10.30
CA TYR A 167 -26.20 4.92 -9.10
C TYR A 167 -26.41 3.47 -8.67
N GLU A 168 -27.64 3.00 -8.70
CA GLU A 168 -28.05 1.65 -8.28
C GLU A 168 -27.39 0.58 -9.17
N GLU A 169 -27.37 0.78 -10.49
CA GLU A 169 -26.70 -0.15 -11.42
C GLU A 169 -25.20 -0.22 -11.19
N MET A 170 -24.55 0.91 -10.88
CA MET A 170 -23.10 0.96 -10.65
C MET A 170 -22.70 0.39 -9.28
N PHE A 171 -23.43 0.78 -8.20
CA PHE A 171 -23.01 0.49 -6.83
C PHE A 171 -23.79 -0.64 -6.15
N ASN A 172 -24.77 -1.24 -6.84
CA ASN A 172 -25.45 -2.47 -6.42
C ASN A 172 -25.40 -3.56 -7.51
N GLY A 173 -24.48 -3.43 -8.47
CA GLY A 173 -24.31 -4.37 -9.56
C GLY A 173 -23.51 -5.62 -9.16
N GLU A 174 -23.60 -6.65 -10.01
CA GLU A 174 -22.93 -7.95 -9.81
C GLU A 174 -21.42 -7.82 -9.63
N LEU A 175 -20.77 -6.92 -10.37
CA LEU A 175 -19.33 -6.71 -10.26
C LEU A 175 -18.92 -6.32 -8.85
N LEU A 176 -19.63 -5.37 -8.22
CA LEU A 176 -19.28 -4.93 -6.87
C LEU A 176 -19.54 -6.04 -5.84
N HIS A 177 -20.60 -6.80 -5.98
CA HIS A 177 -20.86 -7.96 -5.12
C HIS A 177 -19.76 -9.02 -5.24
N ASN A 178 -19.27 -9.28 -6.46
CA ASN A 178 -18.17 -10.20 -6.69
C ASN A 178 -16.85 -9.70 -6.09
N ILE A 179 -16.58 -8.40 -6.14
CA ILE A 179 -15.43 -7.75 -5.50
C ILE A 179 -15.51 -7.92 -3.98
N ILE A 180 -16.67 -7.66 -3.38
CA ILE A 180 -16.91 -7.85 -1.94
C ILE A 180 -16.64 -9.30 -1.54
N ALA A 181 -17.26 -10.25 -2.24
CA ALA A 181 -17.11 -11.68 -1.95
C ALA A 181 -15.66 -12.17 -2.10
N SER A 182 -14.93 -11.68 -3.13
CA SER A 182 -13.53 -12.06 -3.38
C SER A 182 -12.51 -11.36 -2.48
N SER A 183 -12.94 -10.45 -1.62
CA SER A 183 -12.07 -9.70 -0.69
C SER A 183 -12.39 -9.89 0.80
N CYS A 184 -13.42 -10.67 1.12
CA CYS A 184 -13.79 -11.01 2.49
C CYS A 184 -12.79 -12.04 3.06
N THR A 185 -11.76 -11.57 3.75
CA THR A 185 -10.62 -12.41 4.21
C THR A 185 -11.05 -13.52 5.15
N GLU A 186 -12.18 -13.37 5.85
CA GLU A 186 -12.78 -14.37 6.73
C GLU A 186 -13.21 -15.65 5.99
N CYS A 187 -13.50 -15.52 4.69
CA CYS A 187 -14.00 -16.60 3.85
C CYS A 187 -12.99 -17.09 2.78
N LEU A 188 -11.90 -16.33 2.58
CA LEU A 188 -10.95 -16.66 1.51
C LEU A 188 -9.98 -17.79 1.90
N PRO A 189 -9.69 -18.72 0.97
CA PRO A 189 -8.69 -19.76 1.18
C PRO A 189 -7.33 -19.19 1.57
N GLY A 190 -6.73 -19.73 2.63
CA GLY A 190 -5.43 -19.29 3.15
C GLY A 190 -5.45 -17.94 3.89
N CYS A 191 -6.58 -17.22 3.90
CA CYS A 191 -6.80 -16.04 4.73
C CYS A 191 -7.57 -16.39 6.01
N SER A 192 -8.67 -17.15 5.89
CA SER A 192 -9.55 -17.52 7.00
C SER A 192 -8.82 -18.25 8.15
N GLU A 193 -7.74 -18.96 7.86
CA GLU A 193 -6.92 -19.68 8.84
C GLU A 193 -5.63 -18.92 9.19
N CYS A 194 -5.43 -17.71 8.65
CA CYS A 194 -4.22 -16.94 8.84
C CYS A 194 -4.26 -16.17 10.17
N VAL A 195 -3.23 -16.32 10.99
CA VAL A 195 -3.10 -15.57 12.27
C VAL A 195 -3.11 -14.05 12.10
N PHE A 196 -2.73 -13.54 10.94
CA PHE A 196 -2.72 -12.12 10.62
C PHE A 196 -4.03 -11.62 10.00
N GLN A 197 -5.02 -12.51 9.78
CA GLN A 197 -6.29 -12.15 9.13
C GLN A 197 -6.96 -10.90 9.74
N PRO A 198 -7.03 -10.71 11.09
CA PRO A 198 -7.69 -9.55 11.68
C PRO A 198 -7.05 -8.20 11.34
N TYR A 199 -5.79 -8.21 10.91
CA TYR A 199 -4.99 -7.02 10.61
C TYR A 199 -4.75 -6.80 9.12
N CYS A 200 -5.12 -7.79 8.28
CA CYS A 200 -4.82 -7.83 6.86
C CYS A 200 -6.04 -7.48 6.00
N GLY A 201 -5.83 -7.40 4.70
CA GLY A 201 -6.85 -7.27 3.66
C GLY A 201 -6.46 -8.04 2.41
N ALA A 202 -7.40 -8.17 1.50
CA ALA A 202 -7.18 -8.79 0.19
C ALA A 202 -7.63 -7.80 -0.89
N ASP A 203 -6.75 -7.46 -1.83
CA ASP A 203 -7.06 -6.54 -2.92
C ASP A 203 -7.40 -7.32 -4.21
N PRO A 204 -8.69 -7.37 -4.63
CA PRO A 204 -9.12 -8.08 -5.82
C PRO A 204 -8.55 -7.48 -7.12
N VAL A 205 -8.34 -6.16 -7.16
CA VAL A 205 -7.79 -5.48 -8.34
C VAL A 205 -6.34 -5.88 -8.54
N ARG A 206 -5.56 -5.91 -7.46
CA ARG A 206 -4.19 -6.35 -7.48
C ARG A 206 -4.08 -7.85 -7.83
N ASN A 207 -4.88 -8.69 -7.19
CA ASN A 207 -4.90 -10.12 -7.48
C ASN A 207 -5.19 -10.38 -8.96
N MET A 208 -6.19 -9.71 -9.54
CA MET A 208 -6.51 -9.79 -10.97
C MET A 208 -5.33 -9.34 -11.84
N SER A 209 -4.64 -8.27 -11.46
CA SER A 209 -3.49 -7.79 -12.22
C SER A 209 -2.29 -8.73 -12.16
N GLU A 210 -1.98 -9.30 -10.99
CA GLU A 210 -0.82 -10.17 -10.78
C GLU A 210 -1.07 -11.62 -11.23
N GLN A 211 -2.26 -12.14 -10.95
CA GLN A 211 -2.55 -13.58 -11.02
C GLN A 211 -3.72 -13.93 -11.93
N GLY A 212 -4.42 -12.93 -12.50
CA GLY A 212 -5.56 -13.16 -13.39
C GLY A 212 -6.85 -13.60 -12.70
N ASP A 213 -6.92 -13.50 -11.36
CA ASP A 213 -8.04 -13.94 -10.55
C ASP A 213 -8.26 -12.95 -9.39
N MET A 214 -9.52 -12.61 -9.06
CA MET A 214 -9.84 -11.68 -7.98
C MET A 214 -9.53 -12.23 -6.60
N VAL A 215 -9.72 -13.52 -6.38
CA VAL A 215 -9.39 -14.18 -5.11
C VAL A 215 -7.88 -14.29 -4.96
N GLY A 216 -7.18 -14.72 -6.01
CA GLY A 216 -5.75 -14.92 -6.05
C GLY A 216 -5.29 -16.14 -5.24
N PHE A 217 -4.07 -16.58 -5.48
CA PHE A 217 -3.44 -17.72 -4.82
C PHE A 217 -2.40 -17.25 -3.79
N ARG A 218 -2.72 -17.35 -2.50
CA ARG A 218 -1.94 -16.78 -1.38
C ARG A 218 -0.46 -17.20 -1.35
N PRO A 219 -0.08 -18.48 -1.61
CA PRO A 219 1.31 -18.90 -1.56
C PRO A 219 2.25 -18.15 -2.53
N THR A 220 1.75 -17.71 -3.69
CA THR A 220 2.54 -16.96 -4.68
C THR A 220 2.21 -15.46 -4.72
N ASN A 221 1.26 -14.99 -3.92
CA ASN A 221 0.83 -13.59 -3.90
C ASN A 221 1.87 -12.72 -3.20
N GLU A 222 2.48 -11.80 -3.93
CA GLU A 222 3.55 -10.93 -3.42
C GLU A 222 3.07 -9.98 -2.32
N MET A 223 1.85 -9.44 -2.44
CA MET A 223 1.25 -8.59 -1.39
C MET A 223 1.06 -9.38 -0.10
N CYS A 224 0.55 -10.63 -0.19
CA CYS A 224 0.38 -11.50 0.97
C CYS A 224 1.74 -11.78 1.64
N LYS A 225 2.76 -12.16 0.88
CA LYS A 225 4.12 -12.42 1.40
C LYS A 225 4.69 -11.18 2.10
N LYS A 226 4.65 -10.03 1.43
CA LYS A 226 5.13 -8.75 1.96
C LYS A 226 4.44 -8.39 3.26
N THR A 227 3.11 -8.32 3.24
CA THR A 227 2.32 -7.86 4.39
C THR A 227 2.49 -8.77 5.59
N LYS A 228 2.49 -10.09 5.40
CA LYS A 228 2.77 -11.07 6.46
C LYS A 228 4.18 -10.91 7.05
N ALA A 229 5.18 -10.72 6.20
CA ALA A 229 6.57 -10.58 6.65
C ALA A 229 6.77 -9.30 7.47
N ILE A 230 6.14 -8.19 7.07
CA ILE A 230 6.20 -6.92 7.81
C ILE A 230 5.44 -7.03 9.14
N MET A 231 4.23 -7.58 9.15
CA MET A 231 3.48 -7.81 10.40
C MET A 231 4.25 -8.69 11.37
N HIS A 232 4.81 -9.80 10.86
CA HIS A 232 5.63 -10.69 11.69
C HIS A 232 6.79 -9.93 12.32
N TYR A 233 7.49 -9.11 11.54
CA TYR A 233 8.61 -8.32 12.03
C TYR A 233 8.18 -7.29 13.09
N LEU A 234 7.06 -6.60 12.88
CA LEU A 234 6.51 -5.69 13.90
C LEU A 234 6.14 -6.43 15.20
N PHE A 235 5.55 -7.62 15.11
CA PHE A 235 5.27 -8.44 16.30
C PHE A 235 6.55 -8.89 17.01
N GLU A 236 7.61 -9.23 16.28
CA GLU A 236 8.92 -9.55 16.89
C GLU A 236 9.50 -8.36 17.64
N LEU A 237 9.39 -7.14 17.09
CA LEU A 237 9.82 -5.93 17.79
C LEU A 237 8.98 -5.65 19.04
N LEU A 238 7.66 -5.78 18.95
CA LEU A 238 6.76 -5.62 20.11
C LEU A 238 7.01 -6.66 21.20
N LYS A 239 7.30 -7.92 20.81
CA LYS A 239 7.60 -9.01 21.74
C LYS A 239 8.87 -8.78 22.59
N LYS A 240 9.80 -7.96 22.13
CA LYS A 240 11.00 -7.59 22.90
C LYS A 240 10.67 -6.77 24.15
N HIS A 241 9.47 -6.19 24.22
CA HIS A 241 9.02 -5.31 25.30
C HIS A 241 9.96 -4.14 25.59
N ASP A 242 10.70 -3.68 24.56
CA ASP A 242 11.57 -2.52 24.66
C ASP A 242 10.75 -1.26 24.88
N PRO A 243 10.91 -0.53 26.02
CA PRO A 243 10.11 0.65 26.32
C PRO A 243 10.32 1.77 25.32
N GLU A 244 11.50 1.88 24.71
CA GLU A 244 11.82 2.93 23.76
C GLU A 244 11.18 2.66 22.40
N ILE A 245 11.25 1.43 21.90
CA ILE A 245 10.53 1.01 20.68
C ILE A 245 9.04 1.20 20.87
N ASN A 246 8.48 0.79 22.00
CA ASN A 246 7.06 0.96 22.29
C ASN A 246 6.66 2.45 22.28
N ARG A 247 7.46 3.33 22.90
CA ARG A 247 7.24 4.77 22.88
C ARG A 247 7.24 5.33 21.45
N ILE A 248 8.19 4.89 20.60
CA ILE A 248 8.28 5.28 19.19
C ILE A 248 7.02 4.84 18.45
N PHE A 249 6.64 3.58 18.53
CA PHE A 249 5.46 3.04 17.84
C PHE A 249 4.17 3.78 18.24
N TRP A 250 3.98 4.04 19.55
CA TRP A 250 2.85 4.81 20.02
C TRP A 250 2.88 6.27 19.54
N SER A 251 4.05 6.85 19.28
CA SER A 251 4.15 8.20 18.70
C SER A 251 3.73 8.25 17.24
N TRP A 252 3.85 7.14 16.50
CA TRP A 252 3.47 7.04 15.08
C TRP A 252 1.97 6.89 14.84
N ILE A 253 1.22 6.39 15.82
CA ILE A 253 -0.21 6.02 15.66
C ILE A 253 -1.20 6.93 16.39
N LYS A 254 -0.71 8.01 16.95
CA LYS A 254 -1.52 9.03 17.66
C LYS A 254 -2.40 9.85 16.72
#